data_269a23feffc464f86e8362a4519895d6
#
_entry.id   269a23feffc464f86e8362a4519895d6
#
_cell.length_a   1.000
_cell.length_b   1.000
_cell.length_c   1.000
_cell.angle_alpha   90.00
_cell.angle_beta   90.00
_cell.angle_gamma   90.00
#
_symmetry.space_group_name_H-M   'P 1'
#
loop_
_entity.id
_entity.type
_entity.pdbx_description
1 polymer ?
#
loop_
_entity_poly.entity_id
_entity_poly.type
_entity_poly.pdbx_seq_one_letter_code
_entity_poly.pdbx_strand_id
1 'polypeptide(L)'
;MSGHSKWHSIKHKKGAADAKRGKVFTRIIKELTIAARGGGGDPDSNPRLRTIIAEAKQNNMPADNIKRAIRRGTGEEPGVSYEEAQYEGYGPGGAALIIDTLTDNKNRTVGELRHIFTKWGGDLAAANSVAWMFEKKGLVVVAKEKAAEETLMNAVIDAGADDM
;
A
#
# COMPACT_ATOMS: atom_id res chain seq x y z
N MET A 1 3.66 33.00 -32.73
CA MET A 1 2.89 32.93 -31.47
C MET A 1 2.86 31.49 -30.95
N SER A 2 3.88 31.09 -30.16
CA SER A 2 4.07 29.68 -29.74
C SER A 2 4.17 29.50 -28.21
N GLY A 3 3.72 30.47 -27.40
CA GLY A 3 3.88 30.43 -25.94
C GLY A 3 2.82 29.61 -25.17
N HIS A 4 1.65 29.40 -25.70
CA HIS A 4 0.53 28.75 -25.00
C HIS A 4 0.64 27.20 -24.94
N SER A 5 1.30 26.58 -25.91
CA SER A 5 1.46 25.10 -25.99
C SER A 5 2.35 24.53 -24.89
N LYS A 6 3.48 25.18 -24.57
CA LYS A 6 4.44 24.69 -23.58
C LYS A 6 3.90 24.78 -22.14
N TRP A 7 3.22 25.89 -21.81
CA TRP A 7 2.60 26.06 -20.50
C TRP A 7 1.44 25.06 -20.27
N HIS A 8 0.62 24.83 -21.30
CA HIS A 8 -0.48 23.85 -21.24
C HIS A 8 0.05 22.42 -21.01
N SER A 9 1.09 22.02 -21.72
CA SER A 9 1.75 20.71 -21.54
C SER A 9 2.36 20.55 -20.14
N ILE A 10 2.98 21.61 -19.59
CA ILE A 10 3.54 21.60 -18.24
C ILE A 10 2.44 21.49 -17.20
N LYS A 11 1.33 22.22 -17.36
CA LYS A 11 0.16 22.17 -16.46
C LYS A 11 -0.45 20.77 -16.39
N HIS A 12 -0.63 20.10 -17.53
CA HIS A 12 -1.16 18.74 -17.58
C HIS A 12 -0.20 17.70 -16.92
N LYS A 13 1.10 17.78 -17.20
CA LYS A 13 2.10 16.91 -16.58
C LYS A 13 2.17 17.12 -15.06
N LYS A 14 2.14 18.37 -14.60
CA LYS A 14 2.13 18.70 -13.17
C LYS A 14 0.84 18.19 -12.52
N GLY A 15 -0.33 18.40 -13.13
CA GLY A 15 -1.61 17.90 -12.60
C GLY A 15 -1.64 16.38 -12.47
N ALA A 16 -1.12 15.63 -13.44
CA ALA A 16 -1.02 14.17 -13.38
C ALA A 16 -0.06 13.69 -12.27
N ALA A 17 1.09 14.37 -12.11
CA ALA A 17 2.04 14.07 -11.04
C ALA A 17 1.46 14.37 -9.65
N ASP A 18 0.76 15.51 -9.50
CA ASP A 18 0.12 15.89 -8.25
C ASP A 18 -1.04 14.94 -7.90
N ALA A 19 -1.83 14.49 -8.86
CA ALA A 19 -2.88 13.49 -8.67
C ALA A 19 -2.30 12.13 -8.22
N LYS A 20 -1.19 11.69 -8.82
CA LYS A 20 -0.48 10.46 -8.41
C LYS A 20 0.05 10.58 -7.00
N ARG A 21 0.68 11.71 -6.65
CA ARG A 21 1.15 12.00 -5.29
C ARG A 21 0.00 12.01 -4.28
N GLY A 22 -1.14 12.62 -4.63
CA GLY A 22 -2.33 12.65 -3.79
C GLY A 22 -2.85 11.25 -3.44
N LYS A 23 -2.87 10.33 -4.42
CA LYS A 23 -3.25 8.92 -4.18
C LYS A 23 -2.29 8.22 -3.23
N VAL A 24 -0.97 8.40 -3.41
CA VAL A 24 0.06 7.83 -2.53
C VAL A 24 -0.10 8.37 -1.11
N PHE A 25 -0.26 9.67 -0.94
CA PHE A 25 -0.45 10.29 0.37
C PHE A 25 -1.72 9.79 1.07
N THR A 26 -2.82 9.68 0.34
CA THR A 26 -4.08 9.14 0.89
C THR A 26 -3.91 7.72 1.40
N ARG A 27 -3.21 6.85 0.65
CA ARG A 27 -2.90 5.48 1.06
C ARG A 27 -2.06 5.47 2.35
N ILE A 28 -0.95 6.19 2.36
CA ILE A 28 -0.05 6.26 3.52
C ILE A 28 -0.77 6.80 4.77
N ILE A 29 -1.63 7.82 4.64
CA ILE A 29 -2.43 8.35 5.76
C ILE A 29 -3.36 7.27 6.34
N LYS A 30 -4.03 6.49 5.50
CA LYS A 30 -4.87 5.38 5.94
C LYS A 30 -4.05 4.32 6.69
N GLU A 31 -2.92 3.91 6.13
CA GLU A 31 -2.02 2.92 6.73
C GLU A 31 -1.44 3.39 8.07
N LEU A 32 -1.00 4.65 8.18
CA LEU A 32 -0.57 5.25 9.45
C LEU A 32 -1.67 5.21 10.51
N THR A 33 -2.89 5.57 10.12
CA THR A 33 -4.04 5.60 11.03
C THR A 33 -4.37 4.19 11.56
N ILE A 34 -4.33 3.18 10.69
CA ILE A 34 -4.60 1.78 11.08
C ILE A 34 -3.45 1.23 11.93
N ALA A 35 -2.21 1.45 11.54
CA ALA A 35 -1.05 1.00 12.31
C ALA A 35 -1.03 1.60 13.72
N ALA A 36 -1.32 2.90 13.85
CA ALA A 36 -1.41 3.57 15.14
C ALA A 36 -2.58 3.06 15.99
N ARG A 37 -3.71 2.72 15.38
CA ARG A 37 -4.86 2.13 16.08
C ARG A 37 -4.55 0.76 16.67
N GLY A 38 -3.87 -0.10 15.90
CA GLY A 38 -3.60 -1.48 16.30
C GLY A 38 -2.43 -1.65 17.26
N GLY A 39 -1.41 -0.81 17.13
CA GLY A 39 -0.15 -0.95 17.87
C GLY A 39 0.30 0.27 18.66
N GLY A 40 -0.54 1.31 18.76
CA GLY A 40 -0.19 2.57 19.42
C GLY A 40 0.58 3.54 18.53
N GLY A 41 0.67 4.79 19.00
CA GLY A 41 1.25 5.91 18.25
C GLY A 41 2.77 6.05 18.34
N ASP A 42 3.43 5.22 19.14
CA ASP A 42 4.88 5.25 19.31
C ASP A 42 5.59 4.31 18.31
N PRO A 43 6.42 4.86 17.39
CA PRO A 43 7.12 4.04 16.39
C PRO A 43 8.18 3.12 17.00
N ASP A 44 8.66 3.37 18.20
CA ASP A 44 9.67 2.51 18.82
C ASP A 44 9.06 1.20 19.30
N SER A 45 7.82 1.24 19.76
CA SER A 45 7.04 0.07 20.18
C SER A 45 6.16 -0.54 19.05
N ASN A 46 6.01 0.16 17.90
CA ASN A 46 5.16 -0.25 16.79
C ASN A 46 5.97 -0.39 15.49
N PRO A 47 6.53 -1.57 15.18
CA PRO A 47 7.35 -1.80 13.97
C PRO A 47 6.61 -1.48 12.67
N ARG A 48 5.30 -1.80 12.58
CA ARG A 48 4.48 -1.48 11.41
C ARG A 48 4.39 0.03 11.21
N LEU A 49 4.12 0.79 12.26
CA LEU A 49 4.06 2.25 12.22
C LEU A 49 5.41 2.84 11.79
N ARG A 50 6.50 2.33 12.33
CA ARG A 50 7.87 2.76 11.98
C ARG A 50 8.16 2.59 10.49
N THR A 51 7.80 1.46 9.91
CA THR A 51 7.97 1.19 8.47
C THR A 51 7.16 2.17 7.61
N ILE A 52 5.91 2.42 7.98
CA ILE A 52 5.05 3.34 7.22
C ILE A 52 5.52 4.80 7.37
N ILE A 53 6.04 5.20 8.54
CA ILE A 53 6.67 6.52 8.71
C ILE A 53 7.90 6.68 7.81
N ALA A 54 8.72 5.65 7.66
CA ALA A 54 9.87 5.67 6.74
C ALA A 54 9.41 5.84 5.29
N GLU A 55 8.38 5.11 4.85
CA GLU A 55 7.77 5.26 3.53
C GLU A 55 7.18 6.67 3.31
N ALA A 56 6.49 7.22 4.31
CA ALA A 56 5.95 8.57 4.27
C ALA A 56 7.06 9.62 4.04
N LYS A 57 8.18 9.50 4.75
CA LYS A 57 9.36 10.37 4.59
C LYS A 57 10.00 10.23 3.22
N GLN A 58 10.14 9.02 2.68
CA GLN A 58 10.66 8.77 1.33
C GLN A 58 9.78 9.41 0.25
N ASN A 59 8.47 9.47 0.48
CA ASN A 59 7.52 10.15 -0.42
C ASN A 59 7.40 11.67 -0.15
N ASN A 60 8.25 12.25 0.70
CA ASN A 60 8.26 13.67 1.08
C ASN A 60 6.91 14.13 1.68
N MET A 61 6.26 13.29 2.48
CA MET A 61 5.05 13.67 3.20
C MET A 61 5.40 14.64 4.33
N PRO A 62 4.67 15.78 4.46
CA PRO A 62 4.87 16.71 5.56
C PRO A 62 4.71 16.03 6.94
N ALA A 63 5.60 16.38 7.87
CA ALA A 63 5.62 15.79 9.22
C ALA A 63 4.28 15.98 9.96
N ASP A 64 3.60 17.10 9.74
CA ASP A 64 2.30 17.39 10.37
C ASP A 64 1.20 16.44 9.88
N ASN A 65 1.24 16.02 8.60
CA ASN A 65 0.31 15.04 8.08
C ASN A 65 0.53 13.66 8.71
N ILE A 66 1.79 13.27 8.93
CA ILE A 66 2.16 12.03 9.62
C ILE A 66 1.64 12.06 11.06
N LYS A 67 1.96 13.12 11.81
CA LYS A 67 1.51 13.29 13.21
C LYS A 67 -0.02 13.27 13.33
N ARG A 68 -0.72 13.97 12.44
CA ARG A 68 -2.18 14.02 12.43
C ARG A 68 -2.80 12.65 12.16
N ALA A 69 -2.23 11.88 11.21
CA ALA A 69 -2.69 10.54 10.91
C ALA A 69 -2.52 9.59 12.12
N ILE A 70 -1.40 9.70 12.83
CA ILE A 70 -1.14 8.93 14.06
C ILE A 70 -2.15 9.29 15.15
N ARG A 71 -2.37 10.59 15.44
CA ARG A 71 -3.32 11.05 16.46
C ARG A 71 -4.77 10.62 16.16
N ARG A 72 -5.15 10.55 14.88
CA ARG A 72 -6.44 9.99 14.48
C ARG A 72 -6.53 8.49 14.74
N GLY A 73 -5.43 7.77 14.54
CA GLY A 73 -5.35 6.34 14.81
C GLY A 73 -5.46 6.03 16.30
N THR A 74 -4.78 6.80 17.16
CA THR A 74 -4.83 6.66 18.63
C THR A 74 -6.11 7.19 19.26
N GLY A 75 -6.96 7.89 18.49
CA GLY A 75 -8.21 8.48 18.99
C GLY A 75 -8.06 9.87 19.63
N GLU A 76 -6.88 10.46 19.59
CA GLU A 76 -6.62 11.83 20.11
C GLU A 76 -7.26 12.92 19.24
N GLU A 77 -7.46 12.65 17.96
CA GLU A 77 -8.17 13.52 17.03
C GLU A 77 -9.34 12.79 16.38
N PRO A 78 -10.50 13.45 16.18
CA PRO A 78 -11.62 12.88 15.44
C PRO A 78 -11.23 12.61 13.98
N GLY A 79 -11.69 11.51 13.41
CA GLY A 79 -11.38 11.15 12.03
C GLY A 79 -12.20 9.98 11.53
N VAL A 80 -11.99 9.64 10.27
CA VAL A 80 -12.64 8.50 9.62
C VAL A 80 -12.02 7.20 10.16
N SER A 81 -12.87 6.26 10.54
CA SER A 81 -12.44 4.91 10.93
C SER A 81 -12.17 4.09 9.69
N TYR A 82 -10.93 3.68 9.48
CA TYR A 82 -10.56 2.73 8.43
C TYR A 82 -10.48 1.32 9.00
N GLU A 83 -10.84 0.35 8.18
CA GLU A 83 -10.73 -1.08 8.45
C GLU A 83 -9.96 -1.77 7.33
N GLU A 84 -9.19 -2.79 7.69
CA GLU A 84 -8.60 -3.71 6.72
C GLU A 84 -9.65 -4.72 6.30
N ALA A 85 -9.71 -5.02 5.02
CA ALA A 85 -10.53 -6.10 4.49
C ALA A 85 -9.80 -6.75 3.31
N GLN A 86 -9.86 -8.08 3.25
CA GLN A 86 -9.28 -8.87 2.19
C GLN A 86 -10.40 -9.48 1.36
N TYR A 87 -10.23 -9.44 0.06
CA TYR A 87 -11.15 -10.02 -0.91
C TYR A 87 -10.40 -10.95 -1.84
N GLU A 88 -11.12 -11.90 -2.39
CA GLU A 88 -10.59 -12.92 -3.27
C GLU A 88 -11.33 -12.92 -4.59
N GLY A 89 -10.67 -13.33 -5.66
CA GLY A 89 -11.30 -13.37 -6.97
C GLY A 89 -10.42 -14.00 -8.04
N TYR A 90 -11.01 -14.13 -9.19
CA TYR A 90 -10.34 -14.59 -10.39
C TYR A 90 -10.33 -13.48 -11.43
N GLY A 91 -9.15 -13.15 -11.93
CA GLY A 91 -8.96 -12.26 -13.06
C GLY A 91 -9.24 -12.96 -14.40
N PRO A 92 -9.15 -12.23 -15.52
CA PRO A 92 -9.24 -12.81 -16.85
C PRO A 92 -8.27 -13.99 -17.02
N GLY A 93 -8.74 -15.07 -17.63
CA GLY A 93 -7.94 -16.30 -17.80
C GLY A 93 -7.81 -17.15 -16.53
N GLY A 94 -8.56 -16.86 -15.47
CA GLY A 94 -8.57 -17.66 -14.23
C GLY A 94 -7.42 -17.36 -13.28
N ALA A 95 -6.73 -16.23 -13.43
CA ALA A 95 -5.67 -15.81 -12.52
C ALA A 95 -6.23 -15.57 -11.12
N ALA A 96 -5.73 -16.27 -10.11
CA ALA A 96 -6.10 -16.07 -8.71
C ALA A 96 -5.61 -14.71 -8.19
N LEU A 97 -6.46 -13.99 -7.46
CA LEU A 97 -6.17 -12.67 -6.92
C LEU A 97 -6.56 -12.58 -5.45
N ILE A 98 -5.64 -12.06 -4.63
CA ILE A 98 -5.93 -11.55 -3.29
C ILE A 98 -5.86 -10.03 -3.34
N ILE A 99 -6.86 -9.36 -2.76
CA ILE A 99 -6.98 -7.91 -2.78
C ILE A 99 -7.08 -7.41 -1.34
N ASP A 100 -6.00 -6.84 -0.84
CA ASP A 100 -5.98 -6.16 0.45
C ASP A 100 -6.49 -4.72 0.30
N THR A 101 -7.43 -4.34 1.13
CA THR A 101 -8.05 -3.02 1.07
C THR A 101 -8.04 -2.31 2.42
N LEU A 102 -7.95 -0.98 2.38
CA LEU A 102 -8.13 -0.08 3.51
C LEU A 102 -9.36 0.78 3.23
N THR A 103 -10.45 0.52 3.92
CA THR A 103 -11.74 1.16 3.63
C THR A 103 -12.43 1.67 4.89
N ASP A 104 -13.20 2.73 4.74
CA ASP A 104 -14.15 3.25 5.71
C ASP A 104 -15.57 2.66 5.50
N ASN A 105 -15.78 1.91 4.39
CA ASN A 105 -17.07 1.33 4.06
C ASN A 105 -16.92 0.06 3.20
N LYS A 106 -16.98 -1.11 3.86
CA LYS A 106 -16.84 -2.42 3.20
C LYS A 106 -17.90 -2.66 2.11
N ASN A 107 -19.14 -2.21 2.32
CA ASN A 107 -20.22 -2.42 1.36
C ASN A 107 -19.95 -1.68 0.05
N ARG A 108 -19.50 -0.41 0.14
CA ARG A 108 -19.09 0.35 -1.04
C ARG A 108 -17.94 -0.34 -1.75
N THR A 109 -16.91 -0.75 -1.01
CA THR A 109 -15.73 -1.41 -1.58
C THR A 109 -16.09 -2.71 -2.30
N VAL A 110 -16.95 -3.56 -1.72
CA VAL A 110 -17.42 -4.79 -2.38
C VAL A 110 -18.17 -4.48 -3.67
N GLY A 111 -19.05 -3.46 -3.66
CA GLY A 111 -19.77 -3.03 -4.85
C GLY A 111 -18.85 -2.56 -5.97
N GLU A 112 -17.84 -1.76 -5.63
CA GLU A 112 -16.82 -1.27 -6.58
C GLU A 112 -15.96 -2.43 -7.13
N LEU A 113 -15.53 -3.35 -6.28
CA LEU A 113 -14.76 -4.52 -6.71
C LEU A 113 -15.57 -5.40 -7.66
N ARG A 114 -16.83 -5.73 -7.34
CA ARG A 114 -17.70 -6.50 -8.25
C ARG A 114 -17.83 -5.83 -9.61
N HIS A 115 -18.05 -4.52 -9.62
CA HIS A 115 -18.15 -3.77 -10.86
C HIS A 115 -16.85 -3.87 -11.68
N ILE A 116 -15.68 -3.71 -11.04
CA ILE A 116 -14.36 -3.82 -11.70
C ILE A 116 -14.17 -5.22 -12.26
N PHE A 117 -14.39 -6.26 -11.47
CA PHE A 117 -14.24 -7.65 -11.91
C PHE A 117 -15.13 -7.95 -13.12
N THR A 118 -16.44 -7.68 -13.02
CA THR A 118 -17.40 -7.87 -14.11
C THR A 118 -16.99 -7.12 -15.37
N LYS A 119 -16.56 -5.86 -15.24
CA LYS A 119 -16.15 -5.02 -16.37
C LYS A 119 -14.95 -5.59 -17.13
N TRP A 120 -14.04 -6.25 -16.44
CA TRP A 120 -12.78 -6.72 -17.02
C TRP A 120 -12.74 -8.24 -17.22
N GLY A 121 -13.88 -8.91 -17.13
CA GLY A 121 -13.99 -10.36 -17.41
C GLY A 121 -13.40 -11.24 -16.32
N GLY A 122 -13.38 -10.76 -15.09
CA GLY A 122 -13.06 -11.51 -13.89
C GLY A 122 -14.30 -11.77 -13.03
N ASP A 123 -14.10 -12.43 -11.89
CA ASP A 123 -15.15 -12.74 -10.92
C ASP A 123 -14.67 -12.55 -9.48
N LEU A 124 -15.48 -11.89 -8.65
CA LEU A 124 -15.21 -11.72 -7.22
C LEU A 124 -15.70 -12.98 -6.50
N ALA A 125 -14.79 -13.73 -5.91
CA ALA A 125 -15.07 -15.02 -5.29
C ALA A 125 -15.47 -14.88 -3.80
N ALA A 126 -15.94 -15.98 -3.22
CA ALA A 126 -16.14 -16.09 -1.80
C ALA A 126 -14.80 -16.17 -1.04
N ALA A 127 -14.81 -15.91 0.25
CA ALA A 127 -13.64 -16.07 1.11
C ALA A 127 -13.12 -17.51 1.07
N ASN A 128 -11.81 -17.67 1.11
CA ASN A 128 -11.07 -18.94 1.03
C ASN A 128 -11.13 -19.66 -0.34
N SER A 129 -11.58 -18.97 -1.39
CA SER A 129 -11.61 -19.55 -2.76
C SER A 129 -10.21 -19.68 -3.35
N VAL A 130 -9.33 -18.72 -3.10
CA VAL A 130 -7.95 -18.70 -3.63
C VAL A 130 -6.88 -18.49 -2.56
N ALA A 131 -7.22 -18.12 -1.34
CA ALA A 131 -6.27 -17.81 -0.26
C ALA A 131 -5.29 -18.97 0.00
N TRP A 132 -5.72 -20.21 -0.16
CA TRP A 132 -4.90 -21.42 0.00
C TRP A 132 -3.76 -21.54 -1.01
N MET A 133 -3.81 -20.81 -2.13
CA MET A 133 -2.74 -20.77 -3.15
C MET A 133 -1.62 -19.79 -2.79
N PHE A 134 -1.79 -18.97 -1.74
CA PHE A 134 -0.89 -17.88 -1.40
C PHE A 134 -0.24 -18.12 -0.04
N GLU A 135 1.03 -17.87 0.03
CA GLU A 135 1.78 -17.85 1.28
C GLU A 135 2.35 -16.45 1.50
N LYS A 136 2.16 -15.90 2.69
CA LYS A 136 2.69 -14.57 3.03
C LYS A 136 4.16 -14.69 3.36
N LYS A 137 5.02 -14.11 2.50
CA LYS A 137 6.47 -14.11 2.67
C LYS A 137 7.03 -12.70 2.73
N GLY A 138 8.19 -12.54 3.35
CA GLY A 138 8.99 -11.33 3.30
C GLY A 138 9.88 -11.34 2.06
N LEU A 139 9.98 -10.21 1.38
CA LEU A 139 10.91 -10.01 0.27
C LEU A 139 11.96 -8.98 0.67
N VAL A 140 13.23 -9.35 0.62
CA VAL A 140 14.36 -8.45 0.80
C VAL A 140 15.05 -8.27 -0.55
N VAL A 141 15.08 -7.03 -1.02
CA VAL A 141 15.74 -6.69 -2.29
C VAL A 141 17.08 -6.04 -2.00
N VAL A 142 18.15 -6.64 -2.50
CA VAL A 142 19.51 -6.11 -2.41
C VAL A 142 19.95 -5.67 -3.79
N ALA A 143 20.38 -4.41 -3.93
CA ALA A 143 20.89 -3.91 -5.18
C ALA A 143 22.20 -4.65 -5.53
N LYS A 144 22.35 -5.04 -6.79
CA LYS A 144 23.48 -5.86 -7.27
C LYS A 144 24.86 -5.27 -6.94
N GLU A 145 24.95 -3.94 -6.86
CA GLU A 145 26.17 -3.20 -6.53
C GLU A 145 26.52 -3.23 -5.03
N LYS A 146 25.59 -3.68 -4.17
CA LYS A 146 25.77 -3.68 -2.70
C LYS A 146 26.42 -4.92 -2.16
N ALA A 147 26.27 -6.05 -2.83
CA ALA A 147 26.87 -7.30 -2.42
C ALA A 147 27.16 -8.20 -3.63
N ALA A 148 28.28 -8.91 -3.59
CA ALA A 148 28.55 -10.00 -4.53
C ALA A 148 27.55 -11.15 -4.26
N GLU A 149 27.13 -11.85 -5.31
CA GLU A 149 26.14 -12.93 -5.26
C GLU A 149 26.55 -14.04 -4.25
N GLU A 150 27.81 -14.44 -4.27
CA GLU A 150 28.35 -15.46 -3.35
C GLU A 150 28.25 -15.01 -1.87
N THR A 151 28.59 -13.75 -1.59
CA THR A 151 28.48 -13.19 -0.22
C THR A 151 27.04 -13.12 0.23
N LEU A 152 26.14 -12.73 -0.67
CA LEU A 152 24.71 -12.66 -0.39
C LEU A 152 24.14 -14.05 -0.15
N MET A 153 24.49 -15.04 -0.97
CA MET A 153 24.07 -16.43 -0.83
C MET A 153 24.41 -16.99 0.57
N ASN A 154 25.64 -16.79 1.04
CA ASN A 154 26.04 -17.25 2.36
C ASN A 154 25.23 -16.58 3.48
N ALA A 155 25.03 -15.26 3.39
CA ALA A 155 24.24 -14.51 4.37
C ALA A 155 22.76 -14.93 4.39
N VAL A 156 22.18 -15.26 3.23
CA VAL A 156 20.79 -15.70 3.07
C VAL A 156 20.59 -17.10 3.67
N ILE A 157 21.55 -18.02 3.47
CA ILE A 157 21.54 -19.37 4.06
C ILE A 157 21.64 -19.26 5.57
N ASP A 158 22.58 -18.46 6.10
CA ASP A 158 22.79 -18.28 7.54
C ASP A 158 21.56 -17.62 8.22
N ALA A 159 20.85 -16.75 7.50
CA ALA A 159 19.63 -16.10 7.98
C ALA A 159 18.38 -17.00 7.90
N GLY A 160 18.47 -18.18 7.27
CA GLY A 160 17.36 -19.13 7.13
C GLY A 160 16.26 -18.65 6.18
N ALA A 161 16.62 -17.96 5.10
CA ALA A 161 15.66 -17.59 4.08
C ALA A 161 15.26 -18.82 3.24
N ASP A 162 14.05 -18.77 2.67
CA ASP A 162 13.49 -19.89 1.90
C ASP A 162 14.09 -19.97 0.48
N ASP A 163 14.48 -18.84 -0.11
CA ASP A 163 14.96 -18.76 -1.49
C ASP A 163 15.73 -17.45 -1.73
N MET A 164 16.54 -17.42 -2.83
CA MET A 164 17.29 -16.25 -3.29
C MET A 164 17.21 -16.10 -4.81
#